data_7aad272a11ed290595172238f826babb
#
_entry.id   7aad272a11ed290595172238f826babb
#
_cell.length_a   1.000
_cell.length_b   1.000
_cell.length_c   1.000
_cell.angle_alpha   90.00
_cell.angle_beta   90.00
_cell.angle_gamma   90.00
#
_symmetry.space_group_name_H-M   'P 1'
#
loop_
_entity.id
_entity.type
_entity.pdbx_description
1 polymer ?
#
loop_
_entity_poly.entity_id
_entity_poly.type
_entity_poly.pdbx_seq_one_letter_code
_entity_poly.pdbx_strand_id
1 'polypeptide(L)'
;MSNKVPFSFIVIIGLMLFALFFGAGNLIFPAMLGQSAGANIWSANAGFLVTGVGLPLLGVLAFGFSGKEDLQSLASRVHPIFGLVFTTVLYLAIGPLFAIPRTGNVSFEIGLKPFISEGSSSIALLVFTIIFFSITCFFSLNPAKIVDIVGKFLTPIKLTFIGILVLVAFIHPIGKFQAPTEKYVTNSFFNGFQEGYLTMDTLASFVFGIIIINAIKEKGAKTKKQIITVCLKATGIAAIILATIYSALSYMGASSVEKLGHLDNGGAVLAKVSDYYFGEYGGLLLGLMITVACLTTSVGLITSCSSYFHKLLPSISYKKIAISLSVFSAIIANVGLNHLISFSVPVLTVLYPLAIVLIFLTFLHSLFKGCAEVYQGSLLLTFVVS
;
A
#
# COMPACT_ATOMS: atom_id res chain seq x y z
N MET A 1 -11.29 -27.94 26.62
CA MET A 1 -12.11 -26.75 26.24
C MET A 1 -11.52 -26.19 24.94
N SER A 2 -12.31 -26.20 23.87
CA SER A 2 -11.89 -25.69 22.55
C SER A 2 -11.71 -24.17 22.65
N ASN A 3 -10.49 -23.67 22.77
CA ASN A 3 -10.18 -22.25 22.67
C ASN A 3 -10.35 -21.80 21.21
N LYS A 4 -11.59 -21.73 20.75
CA LYS A 4 -11.92 -21.13 19.46
C LYS A 4 -11.75 -19.63 19.61
N VAL A 5 -10.85 -19.05 18.84
CA VAL A 5 -10.68 -17.60 18.73
C VAL A 5 -12.01 -16.99 18.30
N PRO A 6 -12.57 -15.98 19.00
CA PRO A 6 -13.84 -15.38 18.66
C PRO A 6 -13.86 -14.81 17.23
N PHE A 7 -14.97 -14.94 16.53
CA PHE A 7 -15.11 -14.41 15.16
C PHE A 7 -14.93 -12.89 15.11
N SER A 8 -15.43 -12.17 16.12
CA SER A 8 -15.24 -10.72 16.27
C SER A 8 -13.76 -10.31 16.24
N PHE A 9 -12.89 -11.12 16.87
CA PHE A 9 -11.46 -10.87 16.86
C PHE A 9 -10.86 -11.05 15.44
N ILE A 10 -11.31 -12.07 14.69
CA ILE A 10 -10.88 -12.29 13.30
C ILE A 10 -11.26 -11.10 12.42
N VAL A 11 -12.48 -10.57 12.60
CA VAL A 11 -12.93 -9.37 11.89
C VAL A 11 -12.06 -8.16 12.23
N ILE A 12 -11.75 -7.94 13.51
CA ILE A 12 -10.88 -6.85 13.94
C ILE A 12 -9.49 -6.94 13.28
N ILE A 13 -8.88 -8.12 13.27
CA ILE A 13 -7.59 -8.33 12.60
C ILE A 13 -7.71 -8.12 11.09
N GLY A 14 -8.79 -8.56 10.44
CA GLY A 14 -9.04 -8.33 9.02
C GLY A 14 -9.19 -6.84 8.68
N LEU A 15 -9.92 -6.09 9.48
CA LEU A 15 -10.06 -4.64 9.34
C LEU A 15 -8.74 -3.90 9.63
N MET A 16 -7.98 -4.36 10.60
CA MET A 16 -6.65 -3.83 10.89
C MET A 16 -5.71 -4.06 9.70
N LEU A 17 -5.71 -5.25 9.12
CA LEU A 17 -4.91 -5.58 7.94
C LEU A 17 -5.32 -4.73 6.74
N PHE A 18 -6.62 -4.59 6.48
CA PHE A 18 -7.15 -3.66 5.48
C PHE A 18 -6.63 -2.23 5.72
N ALA A 19 -6.71 -1.73 6.95
CA ALA A 19 -6.30 -0.37 7.28
C ALA A 19 -4.80 -0.12 7.10
N LEU A 20 -3.97 -1.13 7.34
CA LEU A 20 -2.52 -1.06 7.12
C LEU A 20 -2.17 -0.99 5.64
N PHE A 21 -2.84 -1.78 4.79
CA PHE A 21 -2.61 -1.76 3.35
C PHE A 21 -3.23 -0.53 2.68
N PHE A 22 -4.43 -0.14 3.09
CA PHE A 22 -5.20 0.89 2.39
C PHE A 22 -4.63 2.30 2.59
N GLY A 23 -3.66 2.65 1.77
CA GLY A 23 -2.94 3.92 1.77
C GLY A 23 -3.15 4.74 0.48
N ALA A 24 -2.24 5.68 0.24
CA ALA A 24 -2.26 6.59 -0.89
C ALA A 24 -2.31 5.88 -2.25
N GLY A 25 -1.44 4.88 -2.45
CA GLY A 25 -1.35 4.14 -3.71
C GLY A 25 -2.62 3.38 -4.05
N ASN A 26 -3.24 2.80 -3.04
CA ASN A 26 -4.46 2.00 -3.15
C ASN A 26 -5.70 2.80 -3.60
N LEU A 27 -5.63 4.10 -3.51
CA LEU A 27 -6.65 5.02 -4.02
C LEU A 27 -6.36 5.42 -5.46
N ILE A 28 -5.12 5.85 -5.75
CA ILE A 28 -4.82 6.49 -7.02
C ILE A 28 -4.60 5.49 -8.16
N PHE A 29 -3.94 4.34 -7.92
CA PHE A 29 -3.62 3.43 -9.01
C PHE A 29 -4.82 2.70 -9.60
N PRO A 30 -5.81 2.20 -8.83
CA PRO A 30 -7.00 1.64 -9.44
C PRO A 30 -7.80 2.64 -10.28
N ALA A 31 -7.91 3.89 -9.81
CA ALA A 31 -8.61 4.94 -10.55
C ALA A 31 -7.91 5.26 -11.89
N MET A 32 -6.57 5.35 -11.87
CA MET A 32 -5.78 5.56 -13.09
C MET A 32 -5.81 4.36 -14.02
N LEU A 33 -5.74 3.14 -13.48
CA LEU A 33 -5.92 1.90 -14.24
C LEU A 33 -7.24 1.94 -15.02
N GLY A 34 -8.33 2.37 -14.36
CA GLY A 34 -9.64 2.50 -14.99
C GLY A 34 -9.61 3.42 -16.18
N GLN A 35 -9.06 4.64 -16.04
CA GLN A 35 -8.95 5.58 -17.15
C GLN A 35 -8.13 5.05 -18.34
N SER A 36 -7.03 4.36 -18.03
CA SER A 36 -6.13 3.83 -19.06
C SER A 36 -6.70 2.61 -19.77
N ALA A 37 -7.35 1.72 -19.02
CA ALA A 37 -7.87 0.45 -19.53
C ALA A 37 -9.23 0.60 -20.26
N GLY A 38 -10.00 1.64 -19.99
CA GLY A 38 -11.27 1.91 -20.66
C GLY A 38 -12.17 0.67 -20.76
N ALA A 39 -12.55 0.26 -21.97
CA ALA A 39 -13.39 -0.91 -22.21
C ALA A 39 -12.74 -2.25 -21.78
N ASN A 40 -11.40 -2.30 -21.66
CA ASN A 40 -10.66 -3.49 -21.23
C ASN A 40 -10.45 -3.57 -19.71
N ILE A 41 -11.20 -2.75 -18.94
CA ILE A 41 -11.04 -2.59 -17.49
C ILE A 41 -11.10 -3.91 -16.72
N TRP A 42 -11.98 -4.82 -17.06
CA TRP A 42 -12.15 -6.06 -16.28
C TRP A 42 -10.95 -6.98 -16.37
N SER A 43 -10.34 -7.09 -17.57
CA SER A 43 -9.09 -7.84 -17.75
C SER A 43 -7.92 -7.18 -17.01
N ALA A 44 -7.76 -5.85 -17.11
CA ALA A 44 -6.74 -5.10 -16.43
C ALA A 44 -6.90 -5.17 -14.90
N ASN A 45 -8.14 -5.00 -14.40
CA ASN A 45 -8.46 -5.08 -12.98
C ASN A 45 -8.18 -6.49 -12.42
N ALA A 46 -8.48 -7.55 -13.16
CA ALA A 46 -8.15 -8.91 -12.73
C ALA A 46 -6.63 -9.07 -12.51
N GLY A 47 -5.80 -8.59 -13.43
CA GLY A 47 -4.34 -8.57 -13.27
C GLY A 47 -3.90 -7.74 -12.06
N PHE A 48 -4.46 -6.54 -11.89
CA PHE A 48 -4.19 -5.66 -10.76
C PHE A 48 -4.53 -6.30 -9.41
N LEU A 49 -5.67 -7.01 -9.32
CA LEU A 49 -6.08 -7.67 -8.08
C LEU A 49 -5.14 -8.83 -7.69
N VAL A 50 -4.53 -9.51 -8.64
CA VAL A 50 -3.53 -10.55 -8.32
C VAL A 50 -2.36 -9.96 -7.55
N THR A 51 -1.82 -8.84 -7.99
CA THR A 51 -0.62 -8.22 -7.39
C THR A 51 -0.94 -7.20 -6.31
N GLY A 52 -2.02 -6.46 -6.43
CA GLY A 52 -2.44 -5.47 -5.46
C GLY A 52 -3.22 -6.03 -4.26
N VAL A 53 -3.77 -7.25 -4.37
CA VAL A 53 -4.52 -7.90 -3.29
C VAL A 53 -3.98 -9.29 -2.98
N GLY A 54 -3.89 -10.16 -3.98
CA GLY A 54 -3.51 -11.57 -3.78
C GLY A 54 -2.12 -11.73 -3.19
N LEU A 55 -1.11 -11.15 -3.84
CA LEU A 55 0.29 -11.25 -3.38
C LEU A 55 0.55 -10.62 -2.00
N PRO A 56 0.04 -9.41 -1.66
CA PRO A 56 0.19 -8.86 -0.33
C PRO A 56 -0.33 -9.79 0.77
N LEU A 57 -1.47 -10.41 0.55
CA LEU A 57 -2.06 -11.32 1.52
C LEU A 57 -1.29 -12.63 1.63
N LEU A 58 -0.76 -13.14 0.51
CA LEU A 58 0.18 -14.27 0.54
C LEU A 58 1.46 -13.90 1.30
N GLY A 59 1.97 -12.68 1.16
CA GLY A 59 3.12 -12.19 1.92
C GLY A 59 2.89 -12.21 3.43
N VAL A 60 1.73 -11.75 3.90
CA VAL A 60 1.35 -11.84 5.33
C VAL A 60 1.27 -13.30 5.78
N LEU A 61 0.63 -14.16 4.98
CA LEU A 61 0.52 -15.59 5.28
C LEU A 61 1.89 -16.28 5.34
N ALA A 62 2.82 -15.91 4.44
CA ALA A 62 4.18 -16.45 4.42
C ALA A 62 4.89 -16.27 5.77
N PHE A 63 4.69 -15.13 6.45
CA PHE A 63 5.20 -14.94 7.81
C PHE A 63 4.58 -15.93 8.81
N GLY A 64 3.26 -16.10 8.76
CA GLY A 64 2.57 -17.07 9.61
C GLY A 64 3.10 -18.51 9.43
N PHE A 65 3.40 -18.89 8.19
CA PHE A 65 3.96 -20.19 7.85
C PHE A 65 5.44 -20.32 8.18
N SER A 66 6.23 -19.27 7.98
CA SER A 66 7.69 -19.29 8.15
C SER A 66 8.14 -19.49 9.58
N GLY A 67 7.36 -19.00 10.55
CA GLY A 67 7.73 -18.93 11.95
C GLY A 67 8.89 -17.97 12.27
N LYS A 68 9.28 -17.13 11.30
CA LYS A 68 10.33 -16.12 11.50
C LYS A 68 9.75 -14.84 12.11
N GLU A 69 10.59 -14.12 12.83
CA GLU A 69 10.18 -12.93 13.60
C GLU A 69 10.29 -11.62 12.81
N ASP A 70 11.11 -11.61 11.75
CA ASP A 70 11.32 -10.44 10.90
C ASP A 70 11.68 -10.81 9.46
N LEU A 71 11.59 -9.82 8.55
CA LEU A 71 11.91 -10.00 7.13
C LEU A 71 13.37 -10.39 6.92
N GLN A 72 14.31 -9.77 7.65
CA GLN A 72 15.73 -10.07 7.49
C GLN A 72 16.02 -11.53 7.81
N SER A 73 15.43 -12.08 8.89
CA SER A 73 15.55 -13.49 9.24
C SER A 73 14.91 -14.42 8.20
N LEU A 74 13.84 -13.97 7.53
CA LEU A 74 13.21 -14.73 6.45
C LEU A 74 14.09 -14.73 5.21
N ALA A 75 14.55 -13.56 4.76
CA ALA A 75 15.39 -13.40 3.57
C ALA A 75 16.80 -13.99 3.77
N SER A 76 17.30 -14.05 5.00
CA SER A 76 18.58 -14.70 5.33
C SER A 76 18.59 -16.21 5.11
N ARG A 77 17.44 -16.84 4.83
CA ARG A 77 17.41 -18.24 4.34
C ARG A 77 18.14 -18.41 3.02
N VAL A 78 18.24 -17.37 2.22
CA VAL A 78 19.00 -17.32 0.96
C VAL A 78 20.50 -17.24 1.27
N HIS A 79 20.87 -16.14 1.91
CA HIS A 79 22.21 -15.83 2.39
C HIS A 79 22.13 -14.64 3.38
N PRO A 80 22.95 -14.57 4.43
CA PRO A 80 22.89 -13.46 5.40
C PRO A 80 23.06 -12.07 4.77
N ILE A 81 23.95 -11.92 3.79
CA ILE A 81 24.16 -10.65 3.06
C ILE A 81 22.92 -10.31 2.24
N PHE A 82 22.32 -11.27 1.52
CA PHE A 82 21.07 -11.05 0.80
C PHE A 82 19.97 -10.60 1.75
N GLY A 83 19.82 -11.26 2.90
CA GLY A 83 18.85 -10.87 3.92
C GLY A 83 19.00 -9.43 4.36
N LEU A 84 20.23 -8.99 4.61
CA LEU A 84 20.52 -7.60 4.99
C LEU A 84 20.22 -6.62 3.85
N VAL A 85 20.77 -6.86 2.67
CA VAL A 85 20.65 -5.95 1.51
C VAL A 85 19.21 -5.84 1.04
N PHE A 86 18.54 -6.98 0.80
CA PHE A 86 17.15 -7.01 0.34
C PHE A 86 16.21 -6.31 1.33
N THR A 87 16.36 -6.59 2.62
CA THR A 87 15.52 -5.96 3.65
C THR A 87 15.78 -4.46 3.72
N THR A 88 17.04 -4.03 3.68
CA THR A 88 17.39 -2.60 3.73
C THR A 88 16.83 -1.86 2.51
N VAL A 89 17.01 -2.39 1.30
CA VAL A 89 16.48 -1.78 0.07
C VAL A 89 14.95 -1.74 0.10
N LEU A 90 14.31 -2.80 0.57
CA LEU A 90 12.87 -2.85 0.72
C LEU A 90 12.36 -1.78 1.70
N TYR A 91 12.97 -1.66 2.89
CA TYR A 91 12.59 -0.63 3.86
C TYR A 91 12.85 0.80 3.37
N LEU A 92 13.89 1.01 2.56
CA LEU A 92 14.12 2.29 1.90
C LEU A 92 13.05 2.58 0.85
N ALA A 93 12.66 1.59 0.04
CA ALA A 93 11.67 1.75 -1.02
C ALA A 93 10.26 2.04 -0.46
N ILE A 94 9.76 1.23 0.49
CA ILE A 94 8.46 1.47 1.14
C ILE A 94 8.53 2.61 2.16
N GLY A 95 9.72 3.02 2.53
CA GLY A 95 10.01 4.08 3.47
C GLY A 95 10.23 5.43 2.77
N PRO A 96 11.40 6.05 3.05
CA PRO A 96 11.65 7.45 2.71
C PRO A 96 11.85 7.73 1.22
N LEU A 97 12.08 6.72 0.38
CA LEU A 97 12.31 6.95 -1.05
C LEU A 97 11.01 7.12 -1.84
N PHE A 98 10.00 6.27 -1.59
CA PHE A 98 8.80 6.26 -2.44
C PHE A 98 7.49 6.32 -1.67
N ALA A 99 7.17 5.33 -0.81
CA ALA A 99 5.82 5.25 -0.25
C ALA A 99 5.51 6.38 0.74
N ILE A 100 6.42 6.75 1.61
CA ILE A 100 6.20 7.84 2.58
C ILE A 100 6.05 9.20 1.87
N PRO A 101 6.97 9.64 0.98
CA PRO A 101 6.80 10.88 0.22
C PRO A 101 5.50 10.92 -0.59
N ARG A 102 5.10 9.78 -1.18
CA ARG A 102 3.85 9.67 -1.93
C ARG A 102 2.62 9.96 -1.09
N THR A 103 2.62 9.63 0.22
CA THR A 103 1.49 9.97 1.09
C THR A 103 1.25 11.47 1.18
N GLY A 104 2.30 12.27 1.29
CA GLY A 104 2.22 13.73 1.26
C GLY A 104 1.73 14.27 -0.08
N ASN A 105 2.29 13.75 -1.18
CA ASN A 105 1.92 14.16 -2.53
C ASN A 105 0.44 13.86 -2.85
N VAL A 106 -0.03 12.65 -2.56
CA VAL A 106 -1.43 12.27 -2.82
C VAL A 106 -2.38 13.11 -1.97
N SER A 107 -2.01 13.38 -0.71
CA SER A 107 -2.79 14.29 0.14
C SER A 107 -2.87 15.70 -0.43
N PHE A 108 -1.79 16.20 -1.00
CA PHE A 108 -1.75 17.50 -1.66
C PHE A 108 -2.58 17.51 -2.94
N GLU A 109 -2.38 16.55 -3.85
CA GLU A 109 -3.06 16.46 -5.14
C GLU A 109 -4.59 16.40 -5.00
N ILE A 110 -5.09 15.70 -3.99
CA ILE A 110 -6.53 15.51 -3.79
C ILE A 110 -7.09 16.57 -2.82
N GLY A 111 -6.34 16.91 -1.77
CA GLY A 111 -6.85 17.70 -0.67
C GLY A 111 -6.69 19.21 -0.84
N LEU A 112 -5.65 19.67 -1.52
CA LEU A 112 -5.33 21.09 -1.57
C LEU A 112 -5.19 21.65 -3.00
N LYS A 113 -4.56 20.93 -3.89
CA LYS A 113 -4.27 21.37 -5.27
C LYS A 113 -5.51 21.83 -6.05
N PRO A 114 -6.70 21.19 -5.95
CA PRO A 114 -7.89 21.63 -6.65
C PRO A 114 -8.35 23.06 -6.28
N PHE A 115 -7.94 23.57 -5.14
CA PHE A 115 -8.31 24.87 -4.60
C PHE A 115 -7.24 25.95 -4.79
N ILE A 116 -6.13 25.63 -5.48
CA ILE A 116 -4.97 26.52 -5.65
C ILE A 116 -4.77 26.83 -7.12
N SER A 117 -4.42 28.10 -7.43
CA SER A 117 -4.02 28.50 -8.77
C SER A 117 -2.71 27.84 -9.20
N GLU A 118 -2.58 27.47 -10.47
CA GLU A 118 -1.41 26.74 -11.00
C GLU A 118 -0.07 27.45 -10.71
N GLY A 119 -0.02 28.78 -10.78
CA GLY A 119 1.20 29.54 -10.50
C GLY A 119 1.75 29.45 -9.07
N SER A 120 0.92 29.05 -8.10
CA SER A 120 1.30 28.91 -6.68
C SER A 120 1.51 27.45 -6.23
N SER A 121 1.34 26.50 -7.13
CA SER A 121 1.30 25.07 -6.79
C SER A 121 2.59 24.57 -6.15
N SER A 122 3.77 24.98 -6.60
CA SER A 122 5.06 24.52 -6.05
C SER A 122 5.31 25.02 -4.64
N ILE A 123 4.99 26.30 -4.35
CA ILE A 123 5.14 26.87 -3.01
C ILE A 123 4.13 26.24 -2.06
N ALA A 124 2.90 26.05 -2.54
CA ALA A 124 1.86 25.39 -1.74
C ALA A 124 2.21 23.94 -1.41
N LEU A 125 2.81 23.17 -2.35
CA LEU A 125 3.32 21.82 -2.11
C LEU A 125 4.42 21.84 -1.03
N LEU A 126 5.37 22.78 -1.10
CA LEU A 126 6.43 22.90 -0.11
C LEU A 126 5.86 23.15 1.31
N VAL A 127 4.98 24.12 1.44
CA VAL A 127 4.35 24.45 2.73
C VAL A 127 3.53 23.26 3.25
N PHE A 128 2.73 22.64 2.38
CA PHE A 128 1.92 21.49 2.74
C PHE A 128 2.77 20.30 3.22
N THR A 129 3.84 19.98 2.49
CA THR A 129 4.72 18.85 2.84
C THR A 129 5.46 19.10 4.15
N ILE A 130 5.90 20.34 4.43
CA ILE A 130 6.49 20.69 5.72
C ILE A 130 5.48 20.44 6.85
N ILE A 131 4.25 20.90 6.73
CA ILE A 131 3.20 20.71 7.74
C ILE A 131 2.88 19.21 7.89
N PHE A 132 2.63 18.51 6.79
CA PHE A 132 2.26 17.11 6.78
C PHE A 132 3.33 16.24 7.45
N PHE A 133 4.60 16.40 7.06
CA PHE A 133 5.69 15.61 7.63
C PHE A 133 6.11 16.04 9.04
N SER A 134 5.86 17.29 9.44
CA SER A 134 6.00 17.70 10.84
C SER A 134 4.98 16.99 11.74
N ILE A 135 3.73 16.92 11.30
CA ILE A 135 2.66 16.18 11.99
C ILE A 135 2.99 14.66 12.00
N THR A 136 3.41 14.11 10.86
CA THR A 136 3.85 12.70 10.76
C THR A 136 4.98 12.39 11.74
N CYS A 137 6.01 13.24 11.78
CA CYS A 137 7.15 13.10 12.69
C CYS A 137 6.69 13.13 14.15
N PHE A 138 5.92 14.14 14.53
CA PHE A 138 5.41 14.30 15.91
C PHE A 138 4.68 13.04 16.39
N PHE A 139 3.81 12.49 15.56
CA PHE A 139 3.09 11.27 15.91
C PHE A 139 3.99 10.02 15.89
N SER A 140 4.94 9.92 14.99
CA SER A 140 5.86 8.77 14.91
C SER A 140 6.83 8.68 16.11
N LEU A 141 7.05 9.77 16.83
CA LEU A 141 7.87 9.76 18.05
C LEU A 141 7.18 9.05 19.23
N ASN A 142 5.84 8.87 19.19
CA ASN A 142 5.04 8.23 20.24
C ASN A 142 4.06 7.19 19.63
N PRO A 143 4.56 6.08 19.09
CA PRO A 143 3.75 5.16 18.26
C PRO A 143 2.58 4.47 18.98
N ALA A 144 2.66 4.29 20.30
CA ALA A 144 1.65 3.53 21.05
C ALA A 144 0.24 4.14 21.03
N LYS A 145 0.11 5.48 20.94
CA LYS A 145 -1.18 6.17 20.93
C LYS A 145 -1.90 6.14 19.57
N ILE A 146 -1.16 5.93 18.50
CA ILE A 146 -1.66 6.10 17.12
C ILE A 146 -2.44 4.88 16.65
N VAL A 147 -1.98 3.67 16.98
CA VAL A 147 -2.64 2.42 16.57
C VAL A 147 -4.11 2.39 16.99
N ASP A 148 -4.41 2.91 18.19
CA ASP A 148 -5.78 2.96 18.69
C ASP A 148 -6.67 3.99 17.98
N ILE A 149 -6.14 5.19 17.71
CA ILE A 149 -6.91 6.28 17.06
C ILE A 149 -7.17 5.92 15.58
N VAL A 150 -6.14 5.42 14.90
CA VAL A 150 -6.21 5.04 13.49
C VAL A 150 -7.19 3.90 13.26
N GLY A 151 -7.08 2.82 14.04
CA GLY A 151 -7.90 1.62 13.83
C GLY A 151 -9.36 1.82 14.23
N LYS A 152 -9.64 2.57 15.32
CA LYS A 152 -11.01 2.67 15.88
C LYS A 152 -11.85 3.76 15.23
N PHE A 153 -11.26 4.89 14.85
CA PHE A 153 -12.02 6.05 14.36
C PHE A 153 -11.83 6.31 12.87
N LEU A 154 -10.58 6.29 12.39
CA LEU A 154 -10.28 6.72 11.04
C LEU A 154 -10.64 5.67 9.98
N THR A 155 -10.49 4.39 10.30
CA THR A 155 -10.83 3.32 9.34
C THR A 155 -12.32 3.25 9.02
N PRO A 156 -13.26 3.28 9.98
CA PRO A 156 -14.69 3.36 9.68
C PRO A 156 -15.07 4.58 8.85
N ILE A 157 -14.50 5.76 9.18
CA ILE A 157 -14.77 7.01 8.44
C ILE A 157 -14.31 6.89 6.99
N LYS A 158 -13.10 6.39 6.76
CA LYS A 158 -12.57 6.12 5.41
C LYS A 158 -13.48 5.19 4.61
N LEU A 159 -13.84 4.05 5.19
CA LEU A 159 -14.68 3.05 4.53
C LEU A 159 -16.06 3.60 4.20
N THR A 160 -16.65 4.37 5.09
CA THR A 160 -17.98 4.98 4.87
C THR A 160 -17.91 5.96 3.70
N PHE A 161 -16.95 6.85 3.69
CA PHE A 161 -16.86 7.87 2.65
C PHE A 161 -16.53 7.27 1.27
N ILE A 162 -15.55 6.36 1.20
CA ILE A 162 -15.24 5.64 -0.04
C ILE A 162 -16.42 4.80 -0.49
N GLY A 163 -17.11 4.15 0.46
CA GLY A 163 -18.33 3.39 0.18
C GLY A 163 -19.41 4.25 -0.44
N ILE A 164 -19.64 5.47 0.07
CA ILE A 164 -20.61 6.43 -0.51
C ILE A 164 -20.17 6.84 -1.92
N LEU A 165 -18.92 7.24 -2.12
CA LEU A 165 -18.40 7.64 -3.43
C LEU A 165 -18.56 6.52 -4.45
N VAL A 166 -18.19 5.30 -4.08
CA VAL A 166 -18.32 4.10 -4.91
C VAL A 166 -19.77 3.79 -5.23
N LEU A 167 -20.66 3.82 -4.24
CA LEU A 167 -22.09 3.57 -4.45
C LEU A 167 -22.69 4.59 -5.42
N VAL A 168 -22.39 5.87 -5.26
CA VAL A 168 -22.88 6.92 -6.17
C VAL A 168 -22.33 6.69 -7.59
N ALA A 169 -21.05 6.34 -7.73
CA ALA A 169 -20.44 6.06 -9.03
C ALA A 169 -21.07 4.84 -9.75
N PHE A 170 -21.52 3.83 -9.00
CA PHE A 170 -22.22 2.67 -9.57
C PHE A 170 -23.67 2.97 -9.95
N ILE A 171 -24.40 3.75 -9.12
CA ILE A 171 -25.82 4.08 -9.36
C ILE A 171 -25.92 5.12 -10.49
N HIS A 172 -25.00 6.07 -10.54
CA HIS A 172 -24.96 7.16 -11.51
C HIS A 172 -23.59 7.23 -12.19
N PRO A 173 -23.24 6.32 -13.11
CA PRO A 173 -21.95 6.36 -13.79
C PRO A 173 -21.80 7.68 -14.55
N ILE A 174 -20.59 8.28 -14.52
CA ILE A 174 -20.30 9.56 -15.14
C ILE A 174 -20.47 9.52 -16.66
N GLY A 175 -20.08 8.40 -17.28
CA GLY A 175 -20.18 8.20 -18.72
C GLY A 175 -19.93 6.75 -19.12
N LYS A 176 -19.83 6.52 -20.44
CA LYS A 176 -19.52 5.21 -21.03
C LYS A 176 -18.02 4.96 -21.06
N PHE A 177 -17.65 3.68 -21.02
CA PHE A 177 -16.25 3.28 -21.19
C PHE A 177 -15.76 3.68 -22.58
N GLN A 178 -14.63 4.34 -22.62
CA GLN A 178 -13.97 4.75 -23.85
C GLN A 178 -12.97 3.68 -24.32
N ALA A 179 -12.39 3.84 -25.52
CA ALA A 179 -11.36 2.96 -26.02
C ALA A 179 -10.16 2.91 -25.05
N PRO A 180 -9.52 1.75 -24.86
CA PRO A 180 -8.33 1.65 -24.04
C PRO A 180 -7.18 2.43 -24.67
N THR A 181 -6.26 2.95 -23.84
CA THR A 181 -4.98 3.49 -24.32
C THR A 181 -4.15 2.38 -24.97
N GLU A 182 -3.20 2.74 -25.86
CA GLU A 182 -2.38 1.75 -26.61
C GLU A 182 -1.81 0.63 -25.75
N LYS A 183 -1.33 0.99 -24.56
CA LYS A 183 -0.81 0.03 -23.56
C LYS A 183 -1.82 -1.06 -23.20
N TYR A 184 -3.12 -0.75 -23.18
CA TYR A 184 -4.18 -1.67 -22.73
C TYR A 184 -5.01 -2.28 -23.87
N VAL A 185 -4.70 -2.01 -25.14
CA VAL A 185 -5.32 -2.66 -26.29
C VAL A 185 -4.98 -4.14 -26.32
N THR A 186 -3.68 -4.45 -26.16
CA THR A 186 -3.16 -5.81 -26.04
C THR A 186 -2.61 -6.01 -24.62
N ASN A 187 -2.65 -7.23 -24.12
CA ASN A 187 -2.07 -7.60 -22.82
C ASN A 187 -2.62 -6.84 -21.59
N SER A 188 -3.88 -6.42 -21.62
CA SER A 188 -4.51 -5.64 -20.53
C SER A 188 -4.32 -6.29 -19.15
N PHE A 189 -4.40 -7.63 -19.07
CA PHE A 189 -4.18 -8.36 -17.81
C PHE A 189 -2.76 -8.15 -17.27
N PHE A 190 -1.73 -8.33 -18.11
CA PHE A 190 -0.33 -8.20 -17.65
C PHE A 190 0.03 -6.76 -17.34
N ASN A 191 -0.52 -5.79 -18.06
CA ASN A 191 -0.34 -4.38 -17.73
C ASN A 191 -1.01 -4.05 -16.39
N GLY A 192 -2.21 -4.54 -16.14
CA GLY A 192 -2.85 -4.42 -14.83
C GLY A 192 -2.06 -5.11 -13.71
N PHE A 193 -1.52 -6.30 -13.99
CA PHE A 193 -0.65 -7.01 -13.05
C PHE A 193 0.58 -6.18 -12.65
N GLN A 194 1.24 -5.51 -13.60
CA GLN A 194 2.36 -4.62 -13.32
C GLN A 194 1.94 -3.34 -12.59
N GLU A 195 0.79 -2.77 -12.94
CA GLU A 195 0.27 -1.59 -12.22
C GLU A 195 0.01 -1.87 -10.73
N GLY A 196 -0.38 -3.11 -10.39
CA GLY A 196 -0.53 -3.50 -9.00
C GLY A 196 0.76 -3.44 -8.18
N TYR A 197 1.95 -3.49 -8.80
CA TYR A 197 3.22 -3.26 -8.12
C TYR A 197 3.32 -1.86 -7.52
N LEU A 198 2.71 -0.89 -8.17
CA LEU A 198 2.76 0.51 -7.75
C LEU A 198 2.06 0.77 -6.41
N THR A 199 1.16 -0.12 -5.98
CA THR A 199 0.57 -0.04 -4.63
C THR A 199 1.61 -0.23 -3.53
N MET A 200 2.69 -0.98 -3.80
CA MET A 200 3.75 -1.39 -2.87
C MET A 200 3.27 -2.32 -1.75
N ASP A 201 2.05 -2.83 -1.84
CA ASP A 201 1.45 -3.63 -0.76
C ASP A 201 2.14 -4.97 -0.55
N THR A 202 2.63 -5.63 -1.63
CA THR A 202 3.39 -6.88 -1.48
C THR A 202 4.68 -6.67 -0.70
N LEU A 203 5.38 -5.57 -0.94
CA LEU A 203 6.57 -5.22 -0.16
C LEU A 203 6.21 -4.84 1.28
N ALA A 204 5.14 -4.06 1.45
CA ALA A 204 4.62 -3.70 2.76
C ALA A 204 4.11 -4.90 3.56
N SER A 205 3.66 -5.98 2.89
CA SER A 205 3.20 -7.20 3.55
C SER A 205 4.27 -7.88 4.40
N PHE A 206 5.53 -7.75 4.00
CA PHE A 206 6.66 -8.26 4.79
C PHE A 206 6.88 -7.50 6.10
N VAL A 207 6.46 -6.23 6.14
CA VAL A 207 6.53 -5.39 7.35
C VAL A 207 5.27 -5.56 8.20
N PHE A 208 4.11 -5.46 7.56
CA PHE A 208 2.82 -5.55 8.25
C PHE A 208 2.50 -6.97 8.73
N GLY A 209 2.99 -7.99 8.03
CA GLY A 209 2.80 -9.39 8.43
C GLY A 209 3.27 -9.68 9.85
N ILE A 210 4.41 -9.09 10.25
CA ILE A 210 4.94 -9.22 11.61
C ILE A 210 4.01 -8.57 12.63
N ILE A 211 3.51 -7.35 12.33
CA ILE A 211 2.60 -6.61 13.20
C ILE A 211 1.33 -7.43 13.43
N ILE A 212 0.78 -8.00 12.36
CA ILE A 212 -0.42 -8.85 12.42
C ILE A 212 -0.18 -10.13 13.23
N ILE A 213 0.93 -10.82 13.00
CA ILE A 213 1.26 -12.04 13.75
C ILE A 213 1.42 -11.75 15.25
N ASN A 214 2.08 -10.65 15.60
CA ASN A 214 2.23 -10.24 16.99
C ASN A 214 0.88 -9.90 17.63
N ALA A 215 0.03 -9.13 16.94
CA ALA A 215 -1.32 -8.81 17.42
C ALA A 215 -2.15 -10.09 17.65
N ILE A 216 -2.03 -11.10 16.78
CA ILE A 216 -2.71 -12.39 16.93
C ILE A 216 -2.19 -13.14 18.17
N LYS A 217 -0.86 -13.14 18.42
CA LYS A 217 -0.25 -13.77 19.59
C LYS A 217 -0.65 -13.07 20.90
N GLU A 218 -0.59 -11.76 20.96
CA GLU A 218 -0.98 -10.95 22.12
C GLU A 218 -2.43 -11.17 22.56
N LYS A 219 -3.31 -11.42 21.61
CA LYS A 219 -4.74 -11.69 21.87
C LYS A 219 -5.03 -13.17 22.19
N GLY A 220 -4.00 -14.00 22.40
CA GLY A 220 -4.14 -15.32 23.00
C GLY A 220 -4.08 -16.51 22.04
N ALA A 221 -3.74 -16.33 20.77
CA ALA A 221 -3.42 -17.46 19.89
C ALA A 221 -2.04 -18.02 20.26
N LYS A 222 -2.02 -19.23 20.86
CA LYS A 222 -0.80 -19.85 21.41
C LYS A 222 -0.14 -20.86 20.46
N THR A 223 -0.93 -21.48 19.59
CA THR A 223 -0.42 -22.52 18.68
C THR A 223 -0.22 -22.02 17.27
N LYS A 224 0.76 -22.56 16.55
CA LYS A 224 1.00 -22.24 15.13
C LYS A 224 -0.27 -22.42 14.28
N LYS A 225 -1.05 -23.49 14.53
CA LYS A 225 -2.30 -23.76 13.84
C LYS A 225 -3.35 -22.66 14.08
N GLN A 226 -3.47 -22.16 15.31
CA GLN A 226 -4.38 -21.05 15.64
C GLN A 226 -3.95 -19.77 14.92
N ILE A 227 -2.67 -19.43 14.97
CA ILE A 227 -2.12 -18.24 14.32
C ILE A 227 -2.41 -18.27 12.80
N ILE A 228 -2.08 -19.38 12.13
CA ILE A 228 -2.33 -19.55 10.69
C ILE A 228 -3.82 -19.46 10.37
N THR A 229 -4.69 -20.10 11.17
CA THR A 229 -6.14 -20.09 10.94
C THR A 229 -6.74 -18.67 11.07
N VAL A 230 -6.33 -17.93 12.10
CA VAL A 230 -6.76 -16.54 12.30
C VAL A 230 -6.24 -15.66 11.16
N CYS A 231 -4.95 -15.79 10.85
CA CYS A 231 -4.31 -15.05 9.77
C CYS A 231 -5.02 -15.29 8.43
N LEU A 232 -5.29 -16.55 8.06
CA LEU A 232 -5.98 -16.91 6.81
C LEU A 232 -7.38 -16.31 6.72
N LYS A 233 -8.17 -16.36 7.80
CA LYS A 233 -9.52 -15.78 7.81
C LYS A 233 -9.48 -14.25 7.78
N ALA A 234 -8.56 -13.62 8.51
CA ALA A 234 -8.39 -12.17 8.53
C ALA A 234 -7.92 -11.65 7.16
N THR A 235 -6.97 -12.34 6.52
CA THR A 235 -6.53 -12.00 5.15
C THR A 235 -7.68 -12.15 4.15
N GLY A 236 -8.52 -13.17 4.28
CA GLY A 236 -9.72 -13.32 3.45
C GLY A 236 -10.69 -12.13 3.56
N ILE A 237 -10.93 -11.63 4.77
CA ILE A 237 -11.77 -10.44 4.98
C ILE A 237 -11.12 -9.21 4.32
N ALA A 238 -9.82 -8.98 4.57
CA ALA A 238 -9.10 -7.86 3.96
C ALA A 238 -9.10 -7.95 2.43
N ALA A 239 -8.93 -9.16 1.86
CA ALA A 239 -8.99 -9.41 0.43
C ALA A 239 -10.30 -8.96 -0.20
N ILE A 240 -11.42 -9.38 0.38
CA ILE A 240 -12.76 -9.05 -0.13
C ILE A 240 -12.96 -7.53 -0.14
N ILE A 241 -12.61 -6.85 0.95
CA ILE A 241 -12.78 -5.41 1.07
C ILE A 241 -11.88 -4.68 0.05
N LEU A 242 -10.57 -5.04 -0.02
CA LEU A 242 -9.63 -4.41 -0.96
C LEU A 242 -10.05 -4.65 -2.40
N ALA A 243 -10.38 -5.89 -2.77
CA ALA A 243 -10.79 -6.23 -4.13
C ALA A 243 -12.06 -5.49 -4.56
N THR A 244 -13.03 -5.37 -3.66
CA THR A 244 -14.26 -4.61 -3.92
C THR A 244 -13.96 -3.13 -4.16
N ILE A 245 -13.16 -2.51 -3.30
CA ILE A 245 -12.83 -1.09 -3.41
C ILE A 245 -11.99 -0.84 -4.68
N TYR A 246 -10.97 -1.66 -4.96
CA TYR A 246 -10.14 -1.47 -6.15
C TYR A 246 -10.92 -1.63 -7.45
N SER A 247 -11.79 -2.64 -7.52
CA SER A 247 -12.67 -2.84 -8.67
C SER A 247 -13.62 -1.66 -8.88
N ALA A 248 -14.14 -1.11 -7.79
CA ALA A 248 -15.02 0.04 -7.83
C ALA A 248 -14.31 1.33 -8.24
N LEU A 249 -13.12 1.58 -7.71
CA LEU A 249 -12.28 2.73 -8.12
C LEU A 249 -11.86 2.62 -9.58
N SER A 250 -11.53 1.40 -10.05
CA SER A 250 -11.20 1.16 -11.45
C SER A 250 -12.41 1.39 -12.36
N TYR A 251 -13.59 0.92 -11.98
CA TYR A 251 -14.83 1.18 -12.70
C TYR A 251 -15.12 2.68 -12.79
N MET A 252 -14.98 3.40 -11.68
CA MET A 252 -15.16 4.83 -11.60
C MET A 252 -14.18 5.58 -12.52
N GLY A 253 -12.90 5.18 -12.52
CA GLY A 253 -11.90 5.74 -13.44
C GLY A 253 -12.27 5.50 -14.90
N ALA A 254 -12.67 4.28 -15.27
CA ALA A 254 -13.05 3.94 -16.65
C ALA A 254 -14.28 4.71 -17.15
N SER A 255 -15.28 4.90 -16.29
CA SER A 255 -16.50 5.64 -16.64
C SER A 255 -16.31 7.17 -16.68
N SER A 256 -15.21 7.68 -16.10
CA SER A 256 -14.97 9.12 -16.00
C SER A 256 -14.45 9.75 -17.30
N VAL A 257 -13.81 8.97 -18.17
CA VAL A 257 -13.06 9.49 -19.35
C VAL A 257 -13.94 10.27 -20.31
N GLU A 258 -15.17 9.81 -20.56
CA GLU A 258 -16.10 10.46 -21.50
C GLU A 258 -16.39 11.92 -21.13
N LYS A 259 -16.52 12.23 -19.85
CA LYS A 259 -16.88 13.58 -19.38
C LYS A 259 -15.69 14.40 -18.89
N LEU A 260 -14.70 13.74 -18.28
CA LEU A 260 -13.58 14.42 -17.63
C LEU A 260 -12.30 14.38 -18.46
N GLY A 261 -12.26 13.59 -19.54
CA GLY A 261 -11.05 13.34 -20.32
C GLY A 261 -10.02 12.50 -19.55
N HIS A 262 -8.87 12.26 -20.19
CA HIS A 262 -7.72 11.66 -19.53
C HIS A 262 -7.03 12.67 -18.62
N LEU A 263 -6.67 12.24 -17.43
CA LEU A 263 -6.03 13.05 -16.39
C LEU A 263 -4.63 12.53 -16.10
N ASP A 264 -3.77 13.38 -15.53
CA ASP A 264 -2.34 13.09 -15.36
C ASP A 264 -2.03 11.97 -14.37
N ASN A 265 -2.90 11.81 -13.36
CA ASN A 265 -2.73 10.79 -12.32
C ASN A 265 -4.05 10.49 -11.61
N GLY A 266 -4.07 9.37 -10.88
CA GLY A 266 -5.27 8.93 -10.18
C GLY A 266 -5.73 9.85 -9.04
N GLY A 267 -4.86 10.71 -8.51
CA GLY A 267 -5.26 11.75 -7.55
C GLY A 267 -6.16 12.80 -8.20
N ALA A 268 -5.78 13.27 -9.38
CA ALA A 268 -6.59 14.19 -10.18
C ALA A 268 -7.93 13.56 -10.60
N VAL A 269 -7.93 12.25 -10.94
CA VAL A 269 -9.16 11.50 -11.24
C VAL A 269 -10.13 11.54 -10.07
N LEU A 270 -9.65 11.16 -8.88
CA LEU A 270 -10.48 11.13 -7.68
C LEU A 270 -11.01 12.50 -7.28
N ALA A 271 -10.18 13.54 -7.37
CA ALA A 271 -10.57 14.90 -7.06
C ALA A 271 -11.69 15.37 -8.00
N LYS A 272 -11.52 15.24 -9.33
CA LYS A 272 -12.52 15.65 -10.31
C LYS A 272 -13.80 14.81 -10.27
N VAL A 273 -13.71 13.51 -10.00
CA VAL A 273 -14.89 12.66 -9.82
C VAL A 273 -15.68 13.06 -8.57
N SER A 274 -14.98 13.35 -7.48
CA SER A 274 -15.63 13.82 -6.24
C SER A 274 -16.32 15.18 -6.45
N ASP A 275 -15.66 16.10 -7.15
CA ASP A 275 -16.24 17.39 -7.51
C ASP A 275 -17.47 17.24 -8.42
N TYR A 276 -17.43 16.34 -9.40
CA TYR A 276 -18.57 16.05 -10.29
C TYR A 276 -19.80 15.57 -9.52
N TYR A 277 -19.63 14.70 -8.50
CA TYR A 277 -20.78 14.13 -7.76
C TYR A 277 -21.26 15.01 -6.60
N PHE A 278 -20.37 15.70 -5.92
CA PHE A 278 -20.65 16.37 -4.65
C PHE A 278 -20.30 17.86 -4.65
N GLY A 279 -19.80 18.40 -5.79
CA GLY A 279 -19.34 19.78 -5.88
C GLY A 279 -18.13 20.06 -4.96
N GLU A 280 -17.82 21.33 -4.75
CA GLU A 280 -16.66 21.80 -3.97
C GLU A 280 -16.59 21.19 -2.56
N TYR A 281 -17.73 21.03 -1.89
CA TYR A 281 -17.77 20.42 -0.54
C TYR A 281 -17.38 18.95 -0.56
N GLY A 282 -17.71 18.21 -1.60
CA GLY A 282 -17.30 16.82 -1.78
C GLY A 282 -15.80 16.69 -1.98
N GLY A 283 -15.21 17.55 -2.80
CA GLY A 283 -13.77 17.62 -3.00
C GLY A 283 -13.01 17.91 -1.69
N LEU A 284 -13.49 18.86 -0.89
CA LEU A 284 -12.91 19.19 0.41
C LEU A 284 -12.99 18.02 1.41
N LEU A 285 -14.15 17.38 1.52
CA LEU A 285 -14.34 16.23 2.41
C LEU A 285 -13.47 15.04 2.00
N LEU A 286 -13.40 14.75 0.69
CA LEU A 286 -12.53 13.70 0.16
C LEU A 286 -11.05 14.02 0.48
N GLY A 287 -10.64 15.25 0.24
CA GLY A 287 -9.28 15.71 0.50
C GLY A 287 -8.88 15.56 1.97
N LEU A 288 -9.73 15.99 2.88
CA LEU A 288 -9.52 15.82 4.33
C LEU A 288 -9.40 14.33 4.71
N MET A 289 -10.32 13.51 4.22
CA MET A 289 -10.33 12.08 4.52
C MET A 289 -9.06 11.40 4.01
N ILE A 290 -8.64 11.70 2.78
CA ILE A 290 -7.44 11.11 2.18
C ILE A 290 -6.18 11.63 2.90
N THR A 291 -6.13 12.91 3.26
CA THR A 291 -5.01 13.47 4.01
C THR A 291 -4.82 12.74 5.34
N VAL A 292 -5.90 12.52 6.07
CA VAL A 292 -5.87 11.75 7.32
C VAL A 292 -5.47 10.30 7.06
N ALA A 293 -5.98 9.68 5.99
CA ALA A 293 -5.62 8.33 5.59
C ALA A 293 -4.13 8.20 5.28
N CYS A 294 -3.60 9.11 4.49
CA CYS A 294 -2.19 9.17 4.12
C CYS A 294 -1.29 9.46 5.34
N LEU A 295 -1.73 10.36 6.23
CA LEU A 295 -1.02 10.66 7.47
C LEU A 295 -0.84 9.40 8.33
N THR A 296 -1.89 8.60 8.48
CA THR A 296 -1.83 7.36 9.27
C THR A 296 -0.88 6.33 8.66
N THR A 297 -0.90 6.17 7.35
CA THR A 297 0.04 5.30 6.61
C THR A 297 1.47 5.80 6.75
N SER A 298 1.69 7.11 6.59
CA SER A 298 3.00 7.75 6.73
C SER A 298 3.60 7.51 8.12
N VAL A 299 2.81 7.71 9.18
CA VAL A 299 3.23 7.45 10.56
C VAL A 299 3.57 5.98 10.79
N GLY A 300 2.74 5.05 10.27
CA GLY A 300 3.00 3.61 10.37
C GLY A 300 4.31 3.22 9.69
N LEU A 301 4.57 3.74 8.50
CA LEU A 301 5.79 3.47 7.74
C LEU A 301 7.03 4.10 8.41
N ILE A 302 6.97 5.36 8.84
CA ILE A 302 8.08 6.00 9.59
C ILE A 302 8.42 5.20 10.83
N THR A 303 7.40 4.78 11.59
CA THR A 303 7.60 3.97 12.81
C THR A 303 8.26 2.64 12.50
N SER A 304 7.79 1.93 11.49
CA SER A 304 8.34 0.63 11.09
C SER A 304 9.77 0.73 10.56
N CYS A 305 10.03 1.70 9.68
CA CYS A 305 11.38 1.96 9.15
C CYS A 305 12.35 2.38 10.27
N SER A 306 11.90 3.25 11.17
CA SER A 306 12.73 3.72 12.29
C SER A 306 13.07 2.58 13.25
N SER A 307 12.14 1.66 13.49
CA SER A 307 12.37 0.48 14.32
C SER A 307 13.39 -0.47 13.68
N TYR A 308 13.27 -0.69 12.36
CA TYR A 308 14.21 -1.52 11.61
C TYR A 308 15.62 -0.91 11.63
N PHE A 309 15.76 0.37 11.25
CA PHE A 309 17.07 1.01 11.20
C PHE A 309 17.69 1.20 12.59
N HIS A 310 16.90 1.39 13.62
CA HIS A 310 17.41 1.41 15.00
C HIS A 310 17.95 0.04 15.43
N LYS A 311 17.30 -1.06 15.02
CA LYS A 311 17.81 -2.43 15.25
C LYS A 311 19.12 -2.67 14.48
N LEU A 312 19.23 -2.13 13.27
CA LEU A 312 20.42 -2.26 12.43
C LEU A 312 21.59 -1.38 12.89
N LEU A 313 21.28 -0.18 13.38
CA LEU A 313 22.23 0.84 13.83
C LEU A 313 21.94 1.26 15.29
N PRO A 314 22.27 0.42 16.29
CA PRO A 314 21.90 0.67 17.70
C PRO A 314 22.54 1.95 18.27
N SER A 315 23.63 2.45 17.66
CA SER A 315 24.28 3.71 18.03
C SER A 315 23.44 4.95 17.77
N ILE A 316 22.44 4.86 16.84
CA ILE A 316 21.56 5.98 16.52
C ILE A 316 20.20 5.74 17.19
N SER A 317 19.76 6.71 18.00
CA SER A 317 18.48 6.57 18.69
C SER A 317 17.29 6.56 17.71
N TYR A 318 16.24 5.80 18.05
CA TYR A 318 14.99 5.75 17.30
C TYR A 318 14.45 7.14 16.91
N LYS A 319 14.47 8.09 17.87
CA LYS A 319 13.99 9.47 17.63
C LYS A 319 14.78 10.18 16.54
N LYS A 320 16.11 10.04 16.52
CA LYS A 320 16.96 10.65 15.48
C LYS A 320 16.65 10.06 14.11
N ILE A 321 16.47 8.74 14.03
CA ILE A 321 16.12 8.06 12.77
C ILE A 321 14.74 8.52 12.28
N ALA A 322 13.73 8.56 13.14
CA ALA A 322 12.38 8.98 12.78
C ALA A 322 12.34 10.42 12.25
N ILE A 323 13.07 11.34 12.89
CA ILE A 323 13.21 12.73 12.44
C ILE A 323 13.91 12.78 11.07
N SER A 324 15.05 12.07 10.92
CA SER A 324 15.80 12.07 9.66
C SER A 324 14.97 11.51 8.51
N LEU A 325 14.24 10.42 8.72
CA LEU A 325 13.36 9.83 7.70
C LEU A 325 12.21 10.76 7.34
N SER A 326 11.63 11.46 8.32
CA SER A 326 10.55 12.43 8.07
C SER A 326 11.03 13.62 7.26
N VAL A 327 12.17 14.20 7.61
CA VAL A 327 12.77 15.32 6.89
C VAL A 327 13.16 14.91 5.46
N PHE A 328 13.81 13.77 5.31
CA PHE A 328 14.19 13.25 4.00
C PHE A 328 12.96 13.01 3.11
N SER A 329 11.92 12.39 3.66
CA SER A 329 10.65 12.17 2.95
C SER A 329 9.96 13.49 2.55
N ALA A 330 10.04 14.52 3.39
CA ALA A 330 9.52 15.84 3.06
C ALA A 330 10.28 16.46 1.87
N ILE A 331 11.60 16.32 1.81
CA ILE A 331 12.41 16.81 0.69
C ILE A 331 12.03 16.06 -0.60
N ILE A 332 11.98 14.74 -0.56
CA ILE A 332 11.63 13.90 -1.72
C ILE A 332 10.21 14.19 -2.20
N ALA A 333 9.26 14.45 -1.32
CA ALA A 333 7.89 14.77 -1.68
C ALA A 333 7.78 16.03 -2.56
N ASN A 334 8.72 16.97 -2.48
CA ASN A 334 8.70 18.19 -3.30
C ASN A 334 9.08 17.95 -4.77
N VAL A 335 9.51 16.76 -5.16
CA VAL A 335 9.69 16.36 -6.56
C VAL A 335 8.36 16.26 -7.32
N GLY A 336 7.25 16.07 -6.59
CA GLY A 336 5.90 15.92 -7.14
C GLY A 336 5.50 14.46 -7.42
N LEU A 337 4.18 14.22 -7.49
CA LEU A 337 3.62 12.86 -7.54
C LEU A 337 4.06 12.09 -8.79
N ASN A 338 3.97 12.71 -9.98
CA ASN A 338 4.25 12.03 -11.25
C ASN A 338 5.72 11.60 -11.37
N HIS A 339 6.66 12.47 -10.98
CA HIS A 339 8.08 12.12 -10.96
C HIS A 339 8.39 11.02 -9.95
N LEU A 340 7.76 11.10 -8.76
CA LEU A 340 7.95 10.09 -7.74
C LEU A 340 7.47 8.70 -8.20
N ILE A 341 6.35 8.63 -8.91
CA ILE A 341 5.85 7.40 -9.52
C ILE A 341 6.87 6.90 -10.56
N SER A 342 7.33 7.76 -11.48
CA SER A 342 8.28 7.40 -12.53
C SER A 342 9.59 6.84 -11.96
N PHE A 343 10.14 7.43 -10.91
CA PHE A 343 11.35 6.93 -10.25
C PHE A 343 11.15 5.62 -9.49
N SER A 344 9.93 5.36 -9.00
CA SER A 344 9.66 4.12 -8.28
C SER A 344 9.56 2.91 -9.20
N VAL A 345 9.07 3.07 -10.44
CA VAL A 345 8.81 1.96 -11.37
C VAL A 345 10.03 1.06 -11.60
N PRO A 346 11.22 1.55 -11.97
CA PRO A 346 12.39 0.67 -12.21
C PRO A 346 12.80 -0.12 -10.97
N VAL A 347 12.75 0.52 -9.79
CA VAL A 347 13.11 -0.14 -8.52
C VAL A 347 12.11 -1.23 -8.16
N LEU A 348 10.82 -0.95 -8.35
CA LEU A 348 9.76 -1.91 -8.08
C LEU A 348 9.78 -3.09 -9.05
N THR A 349 10.11 -2.87 -10.32
CA THR A 349 10.22 -3.95 -11.33
C THR A 349 11.27 -4.99 -10.93
N VAL A 350 12.34 -4.59 -10.25
CA VAL A 350 13.35 -5.50 -9.72
C VAL A 350 12.94 -6.12 -8.38
N LEU A 351 12.41 -5.31 -7.45
CA LEU A 351 12.10 -5.78 -6.10
C LEU A 351 10.91 -6.75 -6.06
N TYR A 352 9.88 -6.52 -6.88
CA TYR A 352 8.67 -7.33 -6.84
C TYR A 352 8.87 -8.78 -7.25
N PRO A 353 9.52 -9.12 -8.36
CA PRO A 353 9.80 -10.51 -8.69
C PRO A 353 10.58 -11.24 -7.60
N LEU A 354 11.59 -10.59 -7.00
CA LEU A 354 12.33 -11.16 -5.87
C LEU A 354 11.44 -11.43 -4.65
N ALA A 355 10.58 -10.47 -4.33
CA ALA A 355 9.62 -10.60 -3.24
C ALA A 355 8.62 -11.74 -3.49
N ILE A 356 8.07 -11.84 -4.71
CA ILE A 356 7.14 -12.88 -5.13
C ILE A 356 7.79 -14.25 -5.00
N VAL A 357 8.99 -14.43 -5.55
CA VAL A 357 9.71 -15.71 -5.47
C VAL A 357 10.03 -16.06 -4.02
N LEU A 358 10.43 -15.11 -3.20
CA LEU A 358 10.68 -15.35 -1.76
C LEU A 358 9.41 -15.80 -1.02
N ILE A 359 8.24 -15.22 -1.34
CA ILE A 359 6.94 -15.66 -0.79
C ILE A 359 6.67 -17.11 -1.18
N PHE A 360 6.75 -17.46 -2.47
CA PHE A 360 6.49 -18.82 -2.93
C PHE A 360 7.48 -19.83 -2.35
N LEU A 361 8.77 -19.54 -2.34
CA LEU A 361 9.79 -20.39 -1.72
C LEU A 361 9.53 -20.58 -0.21
N THR A 362 8.93 -19.60 0.44
CA THR A 362 8.57 -19.74 1.87
C THR A 362 7.47 -20.79 2.07
N PHE A 363 6.46 -20.85 1.20
CA PHE A 363 5.44 -21.90 1.24
C PHE A 363 5.97 -23.27 0.85
N LEU A 364 6.88 -23.30 -0.12
CA LEU A 364 7.49 -24.54 -0.61
C LEU A 364 8.67 -25.04 0.23
N HIS A 365 9.05 -24.31 1.28
CA HIS A 365 10.23 -24.58 2.14
C HIS A 365 10.35 -26.04 2.62
N SER A 366 9.22 -26.65 2.97
CA SER A 366 9.21 -28.05 3.44
C SER A 366 9.44 -29.06 2.31
N LEU A 367 9.09 -28.74 1.05
CA LEU A 367 9.25 -29.63 -0.09
C LEU A 367 10.73 -29.87 -0.43
N PHE A 368 11.54 -28.81 -0.37
CA PHE A 368 12.98 -28.91 -0.61
C PHE A 368 13.81 -28.90 0.68
N LYS A 369 13.18 -29.21 1.83
CA LYS A 369 13.82 -29.34 3.13
C LYS A 369 14.66 -28.12 3.56
N GLY A 370 14.32 -26.95 3.06
CA GLY A 370 15.02 -25.71 3.37
C GLY A 370 16.42 -25.56 2.76
N CYS A 371 16.72 -26.29 1.69
CA CYS A 371 18.00 -26.23 0.99
C CYS A 371 18.29 -24.79 0.52
N ALA A 372 19.44 -24.23 0.90
CA ALA A 372 19.82 -22.85 0.60
C ALA A 372 20.07 -22.63 -0.89
N GLU A 373 20.59 -23.66 -1.58
CA GLU A 373 20.89 -23.60 -3.02
C GLU A 373 19.64 -23.39 -3.86
N VAL A 374 18.48 -23.93 -3.43
CA VAL A 374 17.18 -23.69 -4.09
C VAL A 374 16.78 -22.23 -3.97
N TYR A 375 16.94 -21.65 -2.78
CA TYR A 375 16.69 -20.22 -2.60
C TYR A 375 17.63 -19.36 -3.46
N GLN A 376 18.94 -19.65 -3.40
CA GLN A 376 19.96 -18.89 -4.11
C GLN A 376 19.78 -18.97 -5.63
N GLY A 377 19.61 -20.19 -6.18
CA GLY A 377 19.43 -20.40 -7.62
C GLY A 377 18.15 -19.73 -8.13
N SER A 378 17.03 -19.89 -7.43
CA SER A 378 15.75 -19.27 -7.83
C SER A 378 15.82 -17.74 -7.82
N LEU A 379 16.39 -17.13 -6.78
CA LEU A 379 16.47 -15.68 -6.67
C LEU A 379 17.54 -15.07 -7.57
N LEU A 380 18.63 -15.78 -7.82
CA LEU A 380 19.65 -15.34 -8.80
C LEU A 380 19.04 -15.31 -10.22
N LEU A 381 18.36 -16.39 -10.63
CA LEU A 381 17.67 -16.42 -11.92
C LEU A 381 16.61 -15.32 -12.03
N THR A 382 15.83 -15.11 -10.96
CA THR A 382 14.83 -14.04 -10.93
C THR A 382 15.49 -12.67 -11.10
N PHE A 383 16.59 -12.40 -10.40
CA PHE A 383 17.30 -11.12 -10.49
C PHE A 383 17.89 -10.85 -11.88
N VAL A 384 18.37 -11.89 -12.57
CA VAL A 384 18.91 -11.74 -13.94
C VAL A 384 17.82 -11.42 -14.96
N VAL A 385 16.57 -11.89 -14.71
CA VAL A 385 15.43 -11.69 -15.62
C VAL A 385 14.66 -10.41 -15.31
N SER A 386 14.78 -9.87 -14.08
CA SER A 386 14.12 -8.63 -13.63
C SER A 386 14.83 -7.40 -14.13
#